data_6e852102818a9d2fe6190a3399a7e98d
#
_entry.id   6e852102818a9d2fe6190a3399a7e98d
#
_cell.length_a   1.000
_cell.length_b   1.000
_cell.length_c   1.000
_cell.angle_alpha   90.00
_cell.angle_beta   90.00
_cell.angle_gamma   90.00
#
_symmetry.space_group_name_H-M   'P 1'
#
loop_
_entity.id
_entity.type
_entity.pdbx_description
1 polymer ?
#
loop_
_entity_poly.entity_id
_entity_poly.type
_entity_poly.pdbx_seq_one_letter_code
_entity_poly.pdbx_strand_id
1 'polypeptide(L)'
;LRGYPQSIIGIILGMRGIGTFVGFEIIAITSRIDPRIIIFFGFGIQAVSGLYMSTFDINMTFSHIAWASLVQGLGVGLTWPPVSVICFATLSNKFHGEATAMFHLIRNIGSSFFISVSVAVVLHMGQINFEEIGSAVSIWNKGINFSGIINSLDNLNITKLTNELNRQSLMVGYIDAFKLYAWVGFLSIPLIFLIKISKKQNI
;
A
#
# COMPACT_ATOMS: atom_id res chain seq x y z
N LEU A 1 5.69 12.55 -7.02
CA LEU A 1 7.03 12.50 -7.59
C LEU A 1 7.06 12.78 -9.11
N ARG A 2 6.05 12.34 -9.89
CA ARG A 2 5.96 12.57 -11.35
C ARG A 2 5.11 13.77 -11.76
N GLY A 3 4.46 14.47 -10.82
CA GLY A 3 3.61 15.62 -11.13
C GLY A 3 2.38 15.27 -12.00
N TYR A 4 1.84 14.07 -11.89
CA TYR A 4 0.62 13.70 -12.61
C TYR A 4 -0.53 14.64 -12.29
N PRO A 5 -1.33 15.07 -13.29
CA PRO A 5 -2.53 15.86 -13.06
C PRO A 5 -3.56 15.08 -12.24
N GLN A 6 -4.40 15.79 -11.52
CA GLN A 6 -5.40 15.21 -10.61
C GLN A 6 -6.34 14.22 -11.30
N SER A 7 -6.64 14.42 -12.58
CA SER A 7 -7.45 13.52 -13.39
C SER A 7 -6.83 12.12 -13.51
N ILE A 8 -5.51 12.03 -13.71
CA ILE A 8 -4.79 10.74 -13.79
C ILE A 8 -4.79 10.04 -12.43
N ILE A 9 -4.59 10.79 -11.34
CA ILE A 9 -4.68 10.25 -9.97
C ILE A 9 -6.09 9.70 -9.72
N GLY A 10 -7.12 10.41 -10.16
CA GLY A 10 -8.52 9.96 -10.06
C GLY A 10 -8.77 8.65 -10.81
N ILE A 11 -8.21 8.48 -12.01
CA ILE A 11 -8.33 7.23 -12.76
C ILE A 11 -7.64 6.06 -12.01
N ILE A 12 -6.46 6.26 -11.45
CA ILE A 12 -5.75 5.23 -10.67
C ILE A 12 -6.59 4.80 -9.46
N LEU A 13 -7.17 5.75 -8.73
CA LEU A 13 -8.06 5.47 -7.61
C LEU A 13 -9.35 4.79 -8.07
N GLY A 14 -9.89 5.18 -9.23
CA GLY A 14 -11.03 4.53 -9.87
C GLY A 14 -10.77 3.05 -10.19
N MET A 15 -9.58 2.72 -10.71
CA MET A 15 -9.16 1.33 -10.96
C MET A 15 -9.14 0.49 -9.67
N ARG A 16 -8.69 1.08 -8.56
CA ARG A 16 -8.78 0.43 -7.24
C ARG A 16 -10.23 0.18 -6.83
N GLY A 17 -11.12 1.16 -7.07
CA GLY A 17 -12.55 1.01 -6.82
C GLY A 17 -13.18 -0.13 -7.64
N ILE A 18 -12.85 -0.23 -8.93
CA ILE A 18 -13.29 -1.33 -9.81
C ILE A 18 -12.81 -2.67 -9.26
N GLY A 19 -11.54 -2.79 -8.87
CA GLY A 19 -11.01 -4.00 -8.25
C GLY A 19 -11.78 -4.40 -6.99
N THR A 20 -12.09 -3.44 -6.13
CA THR A 20 -12.87 -3.68 -4.90
C THR A 20 -14.30 -4.15 -5.22
N PHE A 21 -14.94 -3.54 -6.21
CA PHE A 21 -16.27 -3.94 -6.66
C PHE A 21 -16.27 -5.38 -7.19
N VAL A 22 -15.32 -5.74 -8.04
CA VAL A 22 -15.14 -7.12 -8.53
C VAL A 22 -14.93 -8.09 -7.38
N GLY A 23 -14.15 -7.71 -6.36
CA GLY A 23 -13.96 -8.52 -5.15
C GLY A 23 -15.27 -8.77 -4.39
N PHE A 24 -16.17 -7.79 -4.31
CA PHE A 24 -17.48 -7.94 -3.69
C PHE A 24 -18.39 -8.89 -4.49
N GLU A 25 -18.38 -8.79 -5.82
CA GLU A 25 -19.16 -9.68 -6.68
C GLU A 25 -18.69 -11.15 -6.54
N ILE A 26 -17.36 -11.37 -6.48
CA ILE A 26 -16.82 -12.70 -6.26
C ILE A 26 -17.33 -13.29 -4.93
N ILE A 27 -17.40 -12.51 -3.86
CA ILE A 27 -17.91 -12.98 -2.58
C ILE A 27 -19.39 -13.30 -2.67
N ALA A 28 -20.20 -12.48 -3.36
CA ALA A 28 -21.63 -12.70 -3.52
C ALA A 28 -21.89 -14.07 -4.20
N ILE A 29 -21.10 -14.42 -5.21
CA ILE A 29 -21.18 -15.71 -5.91
C ILE A 29 -20.62 -16.86 -5.05
N THR A 30 -19.61 -16.58 -4.26
CA THR A 30 -18.81 -17.56 -3.49
C THR A 30 -19.32 -17.70 -2.04
N SER A 31 -20.53 -17.24 -1.74
CA SER A 31 -21.12 -17.20 -0.39
C SER A 31 -21.18 -18.53 0.38
N ARG A 32 -20.97 -19.67 -0.32
CA ARG A 32 -20.96 -21.02 0.26
C ARG A 32 -19.58 -21.48 0.75
N ILE A 33 -18.51 -20.74 0.39
CA ILE A 33 -17.14 -21.08 0.78
C ILE A 33 -16.87 -20.53 2.19
N ASP A 34 -16.02 -21.23 2.94
CA ASP A 34 -15.60 -20.80 4.27
C ASP A 34 -14.95 -19.39 4.19
N PRO A 35 -15.46 -18.42 4.96
CA PRO A 35 -14.94 -17.05 4.94
C PRO A 35 -13.43 -16.94 5.18
N ARG A 36 -12.85 -17.90 5.91
CA ARG A 36 -11.39 -17.93 6.16
C ARG A 36 -10.58 -18.07 4.89
N ILE A 37 -11.05 -18.93 3.98
CA ILE A 37 -10.37 -19.17 2.70
C ILE A 37 -10.38 -17.90 1.86
N ILE A 38 -11.51 -17.20 1.84
CA ILE A 38 -11.65 -15.96 1.09
C ILE A 38 -10.73 -14.88 1.66
N ILE A 39 -10.66 -14.74 3.00
CA ILE A 39 -9.78 -13.78 3.67
C ILE A 39 -8.32 -14.13 3.40
N PHE A 40 -7.95 -15.41 3.42
CA PHE A 40 -6.60 -15.89 3.09
C PHE A 40 -6.18 -15.42 1.69
N PHE A 41 -7.01 -15.65 0.68
CA PHE A 41 -6.74 -15.18 -0.68
C PHE A 41 -6.73 -13.65 -0.77
N GLY A 42 -7.62 -12.96 -0.06
CA GLY A 42 -7.69 -11.50 -0.03
C GLY A 42 -6.39 -10.88 0.51
N PHE A 43 -5.88 -11.36 1.65
CA PHE A 43 -4.59 -10.90 2.20
C PHE A 43 -3.41 -11.34 1.32
N GLY A 44 -3.45 -12.55 0.74
CA GLY A 44 -2.44 -13.01 -0.20
C GLY A 44 -2.31 -12.09 -1.41
N ILE A 45 -3.43 -11.73 -2.05
CA ILE A 45 -3.46 -10.80 -3.18
C ILE A 45 -2.94 -9.42 -2.78
N GLN A 46 -3.33 -8.91 -1.60
CA GLN A 46 -2.83 -7.63 -1.10
C GLN A 46 -1.31 -7.67 -0.86
N ALA A 47 -0.79 -8.73 -0.24
CA ALA A 47 0.63 -8.89 0.01
C ALA A 47 1.44 -8.98 -1.30
N VAL A 48 0.97 -9.78 -2.28
CA VAL A 48 1.58 -9.88 -3.61
C VAL A 48 1.53 -8.55 -4.35
N SER A 49 0.42 -7.82 -4.28
CA SER A 49 0.31 -6.48 -4.86
C SER A 49 1.31 -5.51 -4.23
N GLY A 50 1.53 -5.57 -2.90
CA GLY A 50 2.55 -4.78 -2.21
C GLY A 50 3.96 -5.11 -2.67
N LEU A 51 4.29 -6.41 -2.85
CA LEU A 51 5.57 -6.83 -3.42
C LEU A 51 5.73 -6.34 -4.87
N TYR A 52 4.68 -6.42 -5.68
CA TYR A 52 4.73 -5.87 -7.03
C TYR A 52 4.94 -4.36 -7.03
N MET A 53 4.28 -3.62 -6.12
CA MET A 53 4.52 -2.18 -5.96
C MET A 53 5.94 -1.86 -5.47
N SER A 54 6.60 -2.77 -4.74
CA SER A 54 7.99 -2.57 -4.31
C SER A 54 9.02 -2.67 -5.44
N THR A 55 8.63 -3.16 -6.61
CA THR A 55 9.46 -3.18 -7.83
C THR A 55 9.28 -1.93 -8.69
N PHE A 56 8.51 -0.96 -8.22
CA PHE A 56 8.23 0.25 -8.95
C PHE A 56 9.47 1.13 -9.08
N ASP A 57 9.57 1.77 -10.25
CA ASP A 57 10.60 2.71 -10.62
C ASP A 57 9.95 4.08 -10.88
N ILE A 58 10.75 5.13 -10.77
CA ILE A 58 10.32 6.50 -11.00
C ILE A 58 9.85 6.75 -12.45
N ASN A 59 10.32 5.93 -13.41
CA ASN A 59 9.95 6.00 -14.84
C ASN A 59 8.78 5.08 -15.24
N MET A 60 8.17 4.40 -14.26
CA MET A 60 7.10 3.45 -14.49
C MET A 60 5.92 4.06 -15.26
N THR A 61 5.36 3.27 -16.16
CA THR A 61 4.22 3.67 -16.96
C THR A 61 2.93 3.70 -16.14
N PHE A 62 2.03 4.62 -16.46
CA PHE A 62 0.71 4.73 -15.84
C PHE A 62 -0.05 3.40 -15.74
N SER A 63 0.02 2.57 -16.79
CA SER A 63 -0.70 1.28 -16.83
C SER A 63 -0.25 0.31 -15.73
N HIS A 64 1.03 0.26 -15.38
CA HIS A 64 1.52 -0.60 -14.30
C HIS A 64 0.97 -0.17 -12.93
N ILE A 65 0.91 1.14 -12.68
CA ILE A 65 0.34 1.69 -11.45
C ILE A 65 -1.17 1.39 -11.37
N ALA A 66 -1.88 1.55 -12.49
CA ALA A 66 -3.31 1.27 -12.57
C ALA A 66 -3.63 -0.22 -12.33
N TRP A 67 -2.85 -1.14 -12.95
CA TRP A 67 -2.99 -2.57 -12.72
C TRP A 67 -2.71 -2.97 -11.26
N ALA A 68 -1.63 -2.45 -10.67
CA ALA A 68 -1.32 -2.71 -9.28
C ALA A 68 -2.44 -2.24 -8.35
N SER A 69 -3.01 -1.06 -8.62
CA SER A 69 -4.13 -0.50 -7.87
C SER A 69 -5.40 -1.34 -8.01
N LEU A 70 -5.69 -1.88 -9.21
CA LEU A 70 -6.82 -2.78 -9.45
C LEU A 70 -6.66 -4.08 -8.66
N VAL A 71 -5.49 -4.72 -8.73
CA VAL A 71 -5.21 -5.96 -8.00
C VAL A 71 -5.28 -5.75 -6.48
N GLN A 72 -4.73 -4.63 -6.00
CA GLN A 72 -4.84 -4.26 -4.58
C GLN A 72 -6.30 -4.04 -4.17
N GLY A 73 -7.09 -3.37 -5.01
CA GLY A 73 -8.52 -3.18 -4.79
C GLY A 73 -9.28 -4.49 -4.69
N LEU A 74 -8.99 -5.45 -5.57
CA LEU A 74 -9.59 -6.80 -5.54
C LEU A 74 -9.27 -7.50 -4.21
N GLY A 75 -8.04 -7.45 -3.73
CA GLY A 75 -7.67 -8.00 -2.43
C GLY A 75 -8.45 -7.37 -1.27
N VAL A 76 -8.63 -6.04 -1.30
CA VAL A 76 -9.46 -5.31 -0.31
C VAL A 76 -10.91 -5.77 -0.38
N GLY A 77 -11.49 -5.88 -1.60
CA GLY A 77 -12.85 -6.34 -1.83
C GLY A 77 -13.11 -7.74 -1.28
N LEU A 78 -12.14 -8.67 -1.47
CA LEU A 78 -12.23 -10.03 -0.95
C LEU A 78 -12.10 -10.11 0.58
N THR A 79 -11.41 -9.17 1.20
CA THR A 79 -11.14 -9.23 2.65
C THR A 79 -12.24 -8.57 3.47
N TRP A 80 -12.77 -7.45 3.01
CA TRP A 80 -13.62 -6.58 3.80
C TRP A 80 -14.95 -7.21 4.26
N PRO A 81 -15.80 -7.76 3.37
CA PRO A 81 -17.09 -8.31 3.79
C PRO A 81 -16.96 -9.54 4.70
N PRO A 82 -16.10 -10.54 4.41
CA PRO A 82 -15.97 -11.70 5.28
C PRO A 82 -15.46 -11.35 6.68
N VAL A 83 -14.52 -10.39 6.81
CA VAL A 83 -14.05 -9.91 8.11
C VAL A 83 -15.20 -9.29 8.90
N SER A 84 -16.02 -8.44 8.27
CA SER A 84 -17.18 -7.83 8.92
C SER A 84 -18.17 -8.90 9.39
N VAL A 85 -18.48 -9.88 8.55
CA VAL A 85 -19.40 -10.97 8.89
C VAL A 85 -18.89 -11.77 10.10
N ILE A 86 -17.60 -12.10 10.13
CA ILE A 86 -17.01 -12.87 11.25
C ILE A 86 -17.03 -12.04 12.53
N CYS A 87 -16.73 -10.75 12.49
CA CYS A 87 -16.74 -9.89 13.66
C CYS A 87 -18.13 -9.82 14.35
N PHE A 88 -19.21 -9.92 13.58
CA PHE A 88 -20.56 -9.81 14.11
C PHE A 88 -21.27 -11.17 14.28
N ALA A 89 -20.69 -12.28 13.80
CA ALA A 89 -21.34 -13.59 13.77
C ALA A 89 -21.79 -14.15 15.12
N THR A 90 -21.12 -13.76 16.20
CA THR A 90 -21.40 -14.27 17.57
C THR A 90 -22.22 -13.29 18.40
N LEU A 91 -22.57 -12.14 17.85
CA LEU A 91 -23.20 -11.07 18.61
C LEU A 91 -24.73 -11.16 18.53
N SER A 92 -25.40 -10.87 19.67
CA SER A 92 -26.84 -10.71 19.70
C SER A 92 -27.27 -9.45 18.97
N ASN A 93 -28.40 -9.50 18.25
CA ASN A 93 -28.95 -8.37 17.47
C ASN A 93 -29.09 -7.07 18.28
N LYS A 94 -29.31 -7.18 19.59
CA LYS A 94 -29.43 -6.04 20.51
C LYS A 94 -28.17 -5.16 20.56
N PHE A 95 -26.99 -5.75 20.39
CA PHE A 95 -25.69 -5.08 20.53
C PHE A 95 -25.04 -4.74 19.20
N HIS A 96 -25.69 -5.00 18.04
CA HIS A 96 -25.10 -4.75 16.72
C HIS A 96 -24.72 -3.28 16.49
N GLY A 97 -25.51 -2.32 17.01
CA GLY A 97 -25.22 -0.89 16.89
C GLY A 97 -23.92 -0.49 17.60
N GLU A 98 -23.78 -0.90 18.86
CA GLU A 98 -22.59 -0.61 19.68
C GLU A 98 -21.34 -1.29 19.12
N ALA A 99 -21.49 -2.54 18.71
CA ALA A 99 -20.39 -3.30 18.11
C ALA A 99 -19.91 -2.71 16.78
N THR A 100 -20.84 -2.22 15.95
CA THR A 100 -20.49 -1.54 14.72
C THR A 100 -19.68 -0.25 14.98
N ALA A 101 -20.10 0.53 15.99
CA ALA A 101 -19.36 1.72 16.40
C ALA A 101 -17.93 1.36 16.88
N MET A 102 -17.79 0.35 17.73
CA MET A 102 -16.50 -0.15 18.22
C MET A 102 -15.63 -0.67 17.07
N PHE A 103 -16.19 -1.43 16.14
CA PHE A 103 -15.48 -1.95 14.96
C PHE A 103 -14.90 -0.82 14.12
N HIS A 104 -15.70 0.20 13.81
CA HIS A 104 -15.22 1.36 13.06
C HIS A 104 -14.19 2.19 13.82
N LEU A 105 -14.34 2.33 15.16
CA LEU A 105 -13.38 3.03 15.99
C LEU A 105 -12.00 2.34 15.94
N ILE A 106 -11.95 1.04 16.23
CA ILE A 106 -10.70 0.26 16.23
C ILE A 106 -10.06 0.28 14.85
N ARG A 107 -10.85 0.13 13.80
CA ARG A 107 -10.38 0.21 12.42
C ARG A 107 -9.75 1.58 12.11
N ASN A 108 -10.40 2.67 12.50
CA ASN A 108 -9.90 4.02 12.22
C ASN A 108 -8.60 4.29 13.00
N ILE A 109 -8.51 3.87 14.25
CA ILE A 109 -7.27 3.95 15.05
C ILE A 109 -6.15 3.15 14.35
N GLY A 110 -6.43 1.90 13.97
CA GLY A 110 -5.46 1.05 13.29
C GLY A 110 -5.00 1.63 11.94
N SER A 111 -5.92 2.19 11.15
CA SER A 111 -5.57 2.81 9.87
C SER A 111 -4.73 4.07 10.05
N SER A 112 -5.06 4.92 11.01
CA SER A 112 -4.30 6.13 11.32
C SER A 112 -2.88 5.80 11.81
N PHE A 113 -2.75 4.79 12.67
CA PHE A 113 -1.46 4.29 13.13
C PHE A 113 -0.61 3.80 11.95
N PHE A 114 -1.19 2.94 11.08
CA PHE A 114 -0.46 2.39 9.95
C PHE A 114 -0.07 3.46 8.92
N ILE A 115 -0.93 4.46 8.68
CA ILE A 115 -0.60 5.60 7.82
C ILE A 115 0.59 6.37 8.40
N SER A 116 0.57 6.67 9.70
CA SER A 116 1.66 7.38 10.36
C SER A 116 2.99 6.63 10.27
N VAL A 117 2.98 5.31 10.52
CA VAL A 117 4.16 4.46 10.39
C VAL A 117 4.66 4.46 8.93
N SER A 118 3.76 4.32 7.96
CA SER A 118 4.14 4.32 6.53
C SER A 118 4.78 5.63 6.11
N VAL A 119 4.23 6.77 6.53
CA VAL A 119 4.80 8.10 6.26
C VAL A 119 6.16 8.25 6.94
N ALA A 120 6.30 7.82 8.20
CA ALA A 120 7.57 7.85 8.91
C ALA A 120 8.65 7.02 8.19
N VAL A 121 8.31 5.83 7.70
CA VAL A 121 9.22 5.00 6.89
C VAL A 121 9.64 5.71 5.61
N VAL A 122 8.69 6.29 4.86
CA VAL A 122 9.00 7.03 3.63
C VAL A 122 9.97 8.18 3.89
N LEU A 123 9.72 8.98 4.93
CA LEU A 123 10.56 10.14 5.23
C LEU A 123 11.94 9.72 5.77
N HIS A 124 11.98 8.77 6.70
CA HIS A 124 13.23 8.32 7.31
C HIS A 124 14.14 7.62 6.29
N MET A 125 13.59 6.67 5.52
CA MET A 125 14.36 6.00 4.46
C MET A 125 14.72 6.95 3.33
N GLY A 126 13.84 7.92 3.01
CA GLY A 126 14.15 8.98 2.05
C GLY A 126 15.34 9.82 2.48
N GLN A 127 15.46 10.18 3.77
CA GLN A 127 16.62 10.92 4.30
C GLN A 127 17.92 10.11 4.25
N ILE A 128 17.88 8.85 4.71
CA ILE A 128 19.05 7.96 4.67
C ILE A 128 19.56 7.82 3.23
N ASN A 129 18.64 7.52 2.30
CA ASN A 129 19.02 7.36 0.89
C ASN A 129 19.51 8.67 0.26
N PHE A 130 18.97 9.81 0.68
CA PHE A 130 19.48 11.11 0.23
C PHE A 130 20.93 11.35 0.66
N GLU A 131 21.30 11.00 1.88
CA GLU A 131 22.66 11.10 2.39
C GLU A 131 23.60 10.12 1.66
N GLU A 132 23.18 8.87 1.44
CA GLU A 132 23.95 7.86 0.73
C GLU A 132 24.23 8.27 -0.74
N ILE A 133 23.17 8.64 -1.48
CA ILE A 133 23.30 9.07 -2.87
C ILE A 133 24.08 10.39 -2.94
N GLY A 134 23.85 11.32 -2.01
CA GLY A 134 24.59 12.58 -1.93
C GLY A 134 26.07 12.39 -1.69
N SER A 135 26.46 11.45 -0.84
CA SER A 135 27.88 11.12 -0.60
C SER A 135 28.54 10.50 -1.85
N ALA A 136 27.81 9.71 -2.62
CA ALA A 136 28.30 9.13 -3.88
C ALA A 136 28.47 10.17 -5.00
N VAL A 137 27.70 11.26 -4.97
CA VAL A 137 27.76 12.40 -5.92
C VAL A 137 28.77 13.45 -5.46
N SER A 138 29.82 13.07 -4.74
CA SER A 138 30.89 13.98 -4.32
C SER A 138 31.72 14.45 -5.51
N ILE A 139 32.17 15.72 -5.44
CA ILE A 139 33.05 16.39 -6.43
C ILE A 139 34.34 15.58 -6.71
N TRP A 140 34.74 14.72 -5.78
CA TRP A 140 35.93 13.86 -5.88
C TRP A 140 35.70 12.52 -6.59
N ASN A 141 34.46 12.21 -6.98
CA ASN A 141 34.14 10.95 -7.64
C ASN A 141 34.46 11.03 -9.15
N LYS A 142 35.66 10.53 -9.53
CA LYS A 142 36.21 10.57 -10.91
C LYS A 142 35.30 9.90 -11.98
N GLY A 143 34.30 9.12 -11.56
CA GLY A 143 33.36 8.45 -12.47
C GLY A 143 32.27 9.35 -13.02
N ILE A 144 32.02 10.49 -12.38
CA ILE A 144 31.03 11.46 -12.85
C ILE A 144 31.81 12.57 -13.56
N ASN A 145 31.74 12.60 -14.91
CA ASN A 145 32.36 13.68 -15.72
C ASN A 145 31.61 14.99 -15.47
N PHE A 146 31.95 15.66 -14.36
CA PHE A 146 31.43 16.96 -13.99
C PHE A 146 31.91 18.11 -14.88
N SER A 147 32.82 17.84 -15.85
CA SER A 147 33.42 18.87 -16.70
C SER A 147 32.41 19.69 -17.51
N GLY A 148 31.24 19.13 -17.82
CA GLY A 148 30.16 19.90 -18.43
C GLY A 148 29.24 20.62 -17.44
N ILE A 149 29.17 20.17 -16.19
CA ILE A 149 28.27 20.71 -15.15
C ILE A 149 28.97 21.73 -14.29
N ILE A 150 30.27 21.56 -14.04
CA ILE A 150 31.07 22.46 -13.20
C ILE A 150 31.38 23.78 -13.91
N ASN A 151 31.47 23.78 -15.26
CA ASN A 151 31.70 25.01 -16.02
C ASN A 151 30.50 25.99 -16.02
N SER A 152 29.35 25.57 -15.50
CA SER A 152 28.20 26.42 -15.21
C SER A 152 27.69 26.16 -13.81
N LEU A 153 28.49 26.53 -12.80
CA LEU A 153 28.08 26.60 -11.38
C LEU A 153 27.03 27.70 -11.16
N ASP A 154 25.99 27.68 -11.98
CA ASP A 154 24.78 28.45 -11.69
C ASP A 154 24.02 27.73 -10.56
N ASN A 155 23.60 28.51 -9.57
CA ASN A 155 22.74 28.06 -8.47
C ASN A 155 21.53 27.24 -8.97
N LEU A 156 21.09 27.48 -10.21
CA LEU A 156 20.01 26.78 -10.88
C LEU A 156 20.32 25.28 -11.12
N ASN A 157 21.56 24.92 -11.46
CA ASN A 157 21.96 23.54 -11.75
C ASN A 157 22.13 22.73 -10.47
N ILE A 158 22.62 23.34 -9.40
CA ILE A 158 22.72 22.73 -8.07
C ILE A 158 21.34 22.44 -7.53
N THR A 159 20.41 23.38 -7.63
CA THR A 159 19.02 23.22 -7.19
C THR A 159 18.30 22.08 -7.97
N LYS A 160 18.50 21.98 -9.28
CA LYS A 160 17.94 20.89 -10.08
C LYS A 160 18.48 19.53 -9.66
N LEU A 161 19.81 19.45 -9.42
CA LEU A 161 20.45 18.22 -8.96
C LEU A 161 19.91 17.79 -7.60
N THR A 162 19.84 18.72 -6.64
CA THR A 162 19.30 18.44 -5.29
C THR A 162 17.84 18.00 -5.35
N ASN A 163 17.03 18.62 -6.20
CA ASN A 163 15.63 18.22 -6.38
C ASN A 163 15.50 16.81 -6.97
N GLU A 164 16.37 16.47 -7.94
CA GLU A 164 16.35 15.12 -8.52
C GLU A 164 16.85 14.06 -7.52
N LEU A 165 17.89 14.35 -6.74
CA LEU A 165 18.35 13.50 -5.65
C LEU A 165 17.24 13.25 -4.63
N ASN A 166 16.57 14.31 -4.19
CA ASN A 166 15.45 14.19 -3.26
C ASN A 166 14.30 13.35 -3.85
N ARG A 167 14.01 13.53 -5.13
CA ARG A 167 12.96 12.77 -5.84
C ARG A 167 13.30 11.29 -5.90
N GLN A 168 14.55 10.92 -6.19
CA GLN A 168 15.02 9.54 -6.24
C GLN A 168 15.03 8.91 -4.84
N SER A 169 15.54 9.62 -3.85
CA SER A 169 15.60 9.16 -2.46
C SER A 169 14.21 8.91 -1.87
N LEU A 170 13.25 9.79 -2.14
CA LEU A 170 11.86 9.58 -1.73
C LEU A 170 11.23 8.37 -2.43
N MET A 171 11.60 8.11 -3.69
CA MET A 171 11.10 6.91 -4.38
C MET A 171 11.55 5.62 -3.68
N VAL A 172 12.79 5.55 -3.24
CA VAL A 172 13.29 4.41 -2.44
C VAL A 172 12.51 4.31 -1.13
N GLY A 173 12.24 5.42 -0.44
CA GLY A 173 11.40 5.44 0.75
C GLY A 173 9.98 4.89 0.51
N TYR A 174 9.36 5.20 -0.63
CA TYR A 174 8.07 4.59 -1.01
C TYR A 174 8.18 3.09 -1.28
N ILE A 175 9.24 2.63 -1.91
CA ILE A 175 9.50 1.20 -2.14
C ILE A 175 9.56 0.45 -0.81
N ASP A 176 10.24 1.00 0.18
CA ASP A 176 10.35 0.37 1.50
C ASP A 176 9.02 0.39 2.26
N ALA A 177 8.20 1.43 2.10
CA ALA A 177 6.85 1.44 2.63
C ALA A 177 5.96 0.37 1.96
N PHE A 178 6.11 0.10 0.65
CA PHE A 178 5.40 -1.00 -0.03
C PHE A 178 5.88 -2.37 0.43
N LYS A 179 7.17 -2.56 0.70
CA LYS A 179 7.68 -3.78 1.33
C LYS A 179 7.08 -3.99 2.72
N LEU A 180 7.04 -2.94 3.53
CA LEU A 180 6.41 -3.00 4.85
C LEU A 180 4.93 -3.40 4.74
N TYR A 181 4.18 -2.80 3.81
CA TYR A 181 2.79 -3.17 3.54
C TYR A 181 2.65 -4.65 3.16
N ALA A 182 3.53 -5.16 2.29
CA ALA A 182 3.54 -6.56 1.90
C ALA A 182 3.83 -7.50 3.08
N TRP A 183 4.83 -7.17 3.92
CA TRP A 183 5.16 -7.94 5.10
C TRP A 183 4.02 -7.99 6.12
N VAL A 184 3.35 -6.87 6.37
CA VAL A 184 2.18 -6.82 7.24
C VAL A 184 1.04 -7.69 6.68
N GLY A 185 0.84 -7.66 5.35
CA GLY A 185 -0.11 -8.54 4.67
C GLY A 185 0.21 -10.03 4.90
N PHE A 186 1.46 -10.44 4.72
CA PHE A 186 1.88 -11.83 4.98
C PHE A 186 1.76 -12.23 6.45
N LEU A 187 2.13 -11.36 7.38
CA LEU A 187 2.00 -11.60 8.81
C LEU A 187 0.54 -11.69 9.28
N SER A 188 -0.38 -11.09 8.55
CA SER A 188 -1.81 -11.20 8.82
C SER A 188 -2.41 -12.54 8.44
N ILE A 189 -1.79 -13.28 7.50
CA ILE A 189 -2.28 -14.57 7.04
C ILE A 189 -2.38 -15.64 8.15
N PRO A 190 -1.34 -15.91 8.97
CA PRO A 190 -1.44 -16.90 10.04
C PRO A 190 -2.47 -16.53 11.12
N LEU A 191 -2.75 -15.23 11.33
CA LEU A 191 -3.77 -14.80 12.28
C LEU A 191 -5.18 -15.27 11.90
N ILE A 192 -5.43 -15.52 10.60
CA ILE A 192 -6.72 -16.01 10.10
C ILE A 192 -7.05 -17.39 10.69
N PHE A 193 -6.05 -18.24 10.89
CA PHE A 193 -6.25 -19.59 11.44
C PHE A 193 -6.62 -19.57 12.94
N LEU A 194 -6.33 -18.48 13.64
CA LEU A 194 -6.73 -18.29 15.05
C LEU A 194 -8.21 -17.92 15.19
N ILE A 195 -8.86 -17.48 14.11
CA ILE A 195 -10.27 -17.09 14.13
C ILE A 195 -11.13 -18.35 14.29
N LYS A 196 -11.86 -18.46 15.42
CA LYS A 196 -12.81 -19.55 15.67
C LYS A 196 -14.19 -19.14 15.13
N ILE A 197 -14.61 -19.76 14.02
CA ILE A 197 -15.96 -19.56 13.50
C ILE A 197 -16.91 -20.43 14.32
N SER A 198 -17.84 -19.80 15.03
CA SER A 198 -18.93 -20.52 15.67
C SER A 198 -19.82 -21.15 14.56
N LYS A 199 -19.93 -22.47 14.53
CA LYS A 199 -20.92 -23.14 13.68
C LYS A 199 -22.30 -22.59 14.07
N LYS A 200 -22.98 -21.97 13.11
CA LYS A 200 -24.39 -21.58 13.26
C LYS A 200 -25.16 -22.81 13.75
N GLN A 201 -25.72 -22.76 14.94
CA GLN A 201 -26.77 -23.71 15.32
C GLN A 201 -27.89 -23.53 14.30
N ASN A 202 -28.13 -24.58 13.51
CA ASN A 202 -29.34 -24.67 12.70
C ASN A 202 -30.51 -24.66 13.69
N ILE A 203 -31.26 -23.58 13.71
CA ILE A 203 -32.63 -23.51 14.23
C ILE A 203 -33.52 -23.35 13.04
#